data_9480e8f133b20564d56a3ebcb9e3c1de
#
_entry.id   9480e8f133b20564d56a3ebcb9e3c1de
#
_cell.length_a   1.000
_cell.length_b   1.000
_cell.length_c   1.000
_cell.angle_alpha   90.00
_cell.angle_beta   90.00
_cell.angle_gamma   90.00
#
_symmetry.space_group_name_H-M   'P 1'
#
loop_
_entity.id
_entity.type
_entity.pdbx_description
1 polymer ?
#
loop_
_entity_poly.entity_id
_entity_poly.type
_entity_poly.pdbx_seq_one_letter_code
_entity_poly.pdbx_strand_id
1 'polypeptide(L)'
;MGWLEPRSRTQIKMFRYYLKLRKMPDDRLTKQIFKCDQYFMQQNPNFQCWSSEIRQIIVRNDLIFDIDIIPSKVICKNLESILLHKDVAMFKTQCLKSPKLRTYNSLFSPFVDNCISDNYLRLCLPFIVRKRLSQIRLGVLPLRIETDRYQRVKVDANQRYCRQPKCTNNDVSTTVKTFEVEDEFHFLVQCKQYDHLRRVLFSLLSCPEFDQLNDQNKFCYLLTRKHVARLVGQFIVDAFDNRPVSM
;
A
#
# COMPACT_ATOMS: atom_id res chain seq x y z
N MET A 1 5.96 5.45 -8.01
CA MET A 1 5.95 4.25 -8.84
C MET A 1 5.26 3.16 -8.07
N GLY A 2 4.12 2.70 -8.54
CA GLY A 2 3.50 1.49 -8.03
C GLY A 2 4.50 0.33 -8.18
N TRP A 3 4.54 -0.56 -7.21
CA TRP A 3 5.39 -1.74 -7.30
C TRP A 3 4.63 -2.77 -8.12
N LEU A 4 5.15 -3.06 -9.30
CA LEU A 4 4.67 -4.22 -10.05
C LEU A 4 4.94 -5.48 -9.24
N GLU A 5 3.99 -6.39 -9.22
CA GLU A 5 4.17 -7.72 -8.66
C GLU A 5 5.38 -8.42 -9.30
N PRO A 6 6.14 -9.25 -8.58
CA PRO A 6 7.29 -9.97 -9.13
C PRO A 6 6.96 -10.75 -10.41
N ARG A 7 5.77 -11.35 -10.48
CA ARG A 7 5.27 -12.07 -11.66
C ARG A 7 5.10 -11.13 -12.86
N SER A 8 4.47 -9.98 -12.66
CA SER A 8 4.29 -8.96 -13.71
C SER A 8 5.63 -8.44 -14.24
N ARG A 9 6.61 -8.22 -13.35
CA ARG A 9 7.97 -7.84 -13.76
C ARG A 9 8.64 -8.91 -14.61
N THR A 10 8.46 -10.18 -14.25
CA THR A 10 8.99 -11.31 -15.03
C THR A 10 8.34 -11.34 -16.41
N GLN A 11 7.03 -11.20 -16.51
CA GLN A 11 6.32 -11.15 -17.78
C GLN A 11 6.83 -10.03 -18.68
N ILE A 12 7.08 -8.83 -18.16
CA ILE A 12 7.64 -7.72 -18.93
C ILE A 12 9.04 -8.05 -19.45
N LYS A 13 9.90 -8.67 -18.61
CA LYS A 13 11.25 -9.06 -19.04
C LYS A 13 11.21 -10.14 -20.12
N MET A 14 10.37 -11.14 -19.96
CA MET A 14 10.16 -12.20 -20.95
C MET A 14 9.67 -11.62 -22.28
N PHE A 15 8.70 -10.73 -22.24
CA PHE A 15 8.13 -10.11 -23.41
C PHE A 15 9.14 -9.16 -24.13
N ARG A 16 9.95 -8.40 -23.39
CA ARG A 16 11.07 -7.62 -23.97
C ARG A 16 12.06 -8.51 -24.71
N TYR A 17 12.39 -9.64 -24.10
CA TYR A 17 13.30 -10.59 -24.73
C TYR A 17 12.70 -11.22 -25.98
N TYR A 18 11.41 -11.56 -25.96
CA TYR A 18 10.66 -12.00 -27.15
C TYR A 18 10.77 -11.00 -28.29
N LEU A 19 10.49 -9.71 -28.05
CA LEU A 19 10.60 -8.68 -29.08
C LEU A 19 12.04 -8.54 -29.63
N LYS A 20 13.05 -8.74 -28.78
CA LYS A 20 14.45 -8.77 -29.21
C LYS A 20 14.72 -9.97 -30.11
N LEU A 21 14.26 -11.16 -29.75
CA LEU A 21 14.41 -12.38 -30.53
C LEU A 21 13.73 -12.27 -31.92
N ARG A 22 12.54 -11.64 -31.96
CA ARG A 22 11.83 -11.41 -33.23
C ARG A 22 12.64 -10.61 -34.22
N LYS A 23 13.39 -9.61 -33.76
CA LYS A 23 14.23 -8.72 -34.58
C LYS A 23 15.68 -9.22 -34.77
N MET A 24 16.04 -10.33 -34.17
CA MET A 24 17.38 -10.90 -34.26
C MET A 24 17.59 -11.53 -35.63
N PRO A 25 18.79 -11.40 -36.25
CA PRO A 25 19.17 -12.09 -37.50
C PRO A 25 19.01 -13.61 -37.36
N ASP A 26 18.66 -14.25 -38.47
CA ASP A 26 18.32 -15.67 -38.53
C ASP A 26 19.52 -16.61 -38.35
N ASP A 27 20.71 -16.15 -38.63
CA ASP A 27 21.98 -16.88 -38.49
C ASP A 27 22.40 -17.07 -37.01
N ARG A 28 21.82 -16.30 -36.10
CA ARG A 28 22.10 -16.41 -34.67
C ARG A 28 21.52 -17.69 -34.08
N LEU A 29 22.36 -18.48 -33.39
CA LEU A 29 21.94 -19.72 -32.73
C LEU A 29 20.71 -19.50 -31.81
N THR A 30 20.69 -18.43 -31.03
CA THR A 30 19.55 -18.07 -30.17
C THR A 30 18.27 -17.88 -30.95
N LYS A 31 18.34 -17.32 -32.17
CA LYS A 31 17.20 -17.15 -33.06
C LYS A 31 16.72 -18.50 -33.63
N GLN A 32 17.66 -19.38 -33.95
CA GLN A 32 17.34 -20.73 -34.44
C GLN A 32 16.64 -21.55 -33.36
N ILE A 33 17.15 -21.53 -32.11
CA ILE A 33 16.50 -22.17 -30.95
C ILE A 33 15.08 -21.60 -30.75
N PHE A 34 14.91 -20.30 -30.84
CA PHE A 34 13.59 -19.67 -30.74
C PHE A 34 12.63 -20.13 -31.83
N LYS A 35 13.09 -20.28 -33.08
CA LYS A 35 12.28 -20.81 -34.19
C LYS A 35 11.88 -22.28 -33.94
N CYS A 36 12.78 -23.10 -33.42
CA CYS A 36 12.46 -24.46 -33.01
C CYS A 36 11.39 -24.52 -31.92
N ASP A 37 11.51 -23.68 -30.88
CA ASP A 37 10.53 -23.57 -29.79
C ASP A 37 9.13 -23.16 -30.32
N GLN A 38 9.09 -22.20 -31.25
CA GLN A 38 7.83 -21.81 -31.93
C GLN A 38 7.25 -22.94 -32.77
N TYR A 39 8.08 -23.68 -33.51
CA TYR A 39 7.66 -24.83 -34.28
C TYR A 39 7.04 -25.92 -33.41
N PHE A 40 7.68 -26.28 -32.31
CA PHE A 40 7.14 -27.27 -31.36
C PHE A 40 5.81 -26.84 -30.77
N MET A 41 5.65 -25.55 -30.42
CA MET A 41 4.39 -25.01 -29.95
C MET A 41 3.28 -25.11 -30.99
N GLN A 42 3.59 -24.93 -32.29
CA GLN A 42 2.61 -25.04 -33.37
C GLN A 42 2.15 -26.47 -33.58
N GLN A 43 3.09 -27.44 -33.52
CA GLN A 43 2.79 -28.87 -33.67
C GLN A 43 2.00 -29.44 -32.49
N ASN A 44 2.25 -28.92 -31.30
CA ASN A 44 1.56 -29.35 -30.08
C ASN A 44 1.14 -28.14 -29.24
N PRO A 45 -0.10 -27.63 -29.39
CA PRO A 45 -0.60 -26.46 -28.67
C PRO A 45 -0.59 -26.58 -27.15
N ASN A 46 -0.57 -27.82 -26.61
CA ASN A 46 -0.52 -28.09 -25.17
C ASN A 46 0.93 -28.20 -24.64
N PHE A 47 1.92 -28.11 -25.52
CA PHE A 47 3.31 -28.17 -25.11
C PHE A 47 3.70 -26.93 -24.31
N GLN A 48 4.14 -27.16 -23.06
CA GLN A 48 4.60 -26.07 -22.21
C GLN A 48 6.04 -25.70 -22.57
N CYS A 49 6.18 -24.62 -23.31
CA CYS A 49 7.46 -24.05 -23.69
C CYS A 49 7.47 -22.54 -23.48
N TRP A 50 8.61 -21.93 -23.66
CA TRP A 50 8.75 -20.47 -23.46
C TRP A 50 7.86 -19.67 -24.44
N SER A 51 7.73 -20.08 -25.68
CA SER A 51 6.84 -19.43 -26.66
C SER A 51 5.35 -19.56 -26.29
N SER A 52 4.94 -20.67 -25.64
CA SER A 52 3.57 -20.83 -25.15
C SER A 52 3.26 -19.84 -24.00
N GLU A 53 4.23 -19.60 -23.11
CA GLU A 53 4.08 -18.58 -22.05
C GLU A 53 3.96 -17.16 -22.63
N ILE A 54 4.77 -16.83 -23.65
CA ILE A 54 4.67 -15.55 -24.34
C ILE A 54 3.29 -15.39 -25.01
N ARG A 55 2.80 -16.44 -25.67
CA ARG A 55 1.45 -16.44 -26.25
C ARG A 55 0.39 -16.19 -25.19
N GLN A 56 0.52 -16.79 -24.02
CA GLN A 56 -0.40 -16.55 -22.91
C GLN A 56 -0.32 -15.09 -22.40
N ILE A 57 0.87 -14.49 -22.35
CA ILE A 57 1.02 -13.07 -21.97
C ILE A 57 0.29 -12.20 -22.99
N ILE A 58 0.44 -12.45 -24.28
CA ILE A 58 -0.22 -11.71 -25.35
C ILE A 58 -1.75 -11.81 -25.23
N VAL A 59 -2.27 -13.03 -25.17
CA VAL A 59 -3.72 -13.29 -25.13
C VAL A 59 -4.36 -12.74 -23.85
N ARG A 60 -3.78 -13.01 -22.69
CA ARG A 60 -4.34 -12.56 -21.38
C ARG A 60 -4.34 -11.04 -21.19
N ASN A 61 -3.54 -10.33 -21.98
CA ASN A 61 -3.43 -8.89 -21.88
C ASN A 61 -3.97 -8.18 -23.13
N ASP A 62 -4.67 -8.91 -24.03
CA ASP A 62 -5.27 -8.38 -25.26
C ASP A 62 -4.29 -7.50 -26.05
N LEU A 63 -3.02 -7.96 -26.12
CA LEU A 63 -1.99 -7.22 -26.82
C LEU A 63 -2.15 -7.39 -28.32
N ILE A 64 -2.76 -6.38 -28.95
CA ILE A 64 -2.84 -6.26 -30.39
C ILE A 64 -1.73 -5.31 -30.85
N PHE A 65 -0.75 -5.83 -31.57
CA PHE A 65 0.36 -5.01 -32.08
C PHE A 65 0.96 -5.62 -33.34
N ASP A 66 1.43 -4.76 -34.20
CA ASP A 66 2.29 -5.12 -35.33
C ASP A 66 3.73 -4.73 -34.96
N ILE A 67 4.61 -5.73 -34.87
CA ILE A 67 6.02 -5.55 -34.49
C ILE A 67 6.79 -4.75 -35.52
N ASP A 68 6.35 -4.81 -36.77
CA ASP A 68 7.02 -4.15 -37.91
C ASP A 68 6.64 -2.67 -37.96
N ILE A 69 5.45 -2.32 -37.43
CA ILE A 69 4.93 -0.94 -37.44
C ILE A 69 5.21 -0.24 -36.10
N ILE A 70 5.00 -0.92 -34.96
CA ILE A 70 5.04 -0.28 -33.66
C ILE A 70 6.40 -0.49 -32.98
N PRO A 71 7.07 0.56 -32.51
CA PRO A 71 8.33 0.43 -31.78
C PRO A 71 8.20 -0.46 -30.54
N SER A 72 9.11 -1.41 -30.36
CA SER A 72 9.13 -2.36 -29.23
C SER A 72 9.03 -1.68 -27.86
N LYS A 73 9.58 -0.47 -27.72
CA LYS A 73 9.50 0.34 -26.49
C LYS A 73 8.06 0.75 -26.16
N VAL A 74 7.27 1.07 -27.18
CA VAL A 74 5.85 1.47 -27.02
C VAL A 74 5.02 0.26 -26.59
N ILE A 75 5.22 -0.88 -27.26
CA ILE A 75 4.53 -2.13 -26.93
C ILE A 75 4.82 -2.55 -25.47
N CYS A 76 6.10 -2.49 -25.07
CA CYS A 76 6.49 -2.80 -23.69
C CYS A 76 5.89 -1.85 -22.64
N LYS A 77 5.79 -0.55 -22.94
CA LYS A 77 5.13 0.41 -22.06
C LYS A 77 3.64 0.15 -21.93
N ASN A 78 3.00 -0.23 -23.03
CA ASN A 78 1.58 -0.60 -23.01
C ASN A 78 1.34 -1.83 -22.09
N LEU A 79 2.11 -2.91 -22.29
CA LEU A 79 2.05 -4.08 -21.41
C LEU A 79 2.31 -3.72 -19.95
N GLU A 80 3.31 -2.88 -19.67
CA GLU A 80 3.62 -2.41 -18.32
C GLU A 80 2.44 -1.67 -17.69
N SER A 81 1.77 -0.81 -18.43
CA SER A 81 0.57 -0.09 -17.98
C SER A 81 -0.58 -1.05 -17.69
N ILE A 82 -0.86 -2.01 -18.56
CA ILE A 82 -1.93 -3.01 -18.39
C ILE A 82 -1.67 -3.84 -17.12
N LEU A 83 -0.45 -4.36 -16.96
CA LEU A 83 -0.08 -5.18 -15.81
C LEU A 83 -0.15 -4.38 -14.51
N LEU A 84 0.30 -3.11 -14.53
CA LEU A 84 0.19 -2.23 -13.37
C LEU A 84 -1.27 -2.03 -12.94
N HIS A 85 -2.18 -1.79 -13.87
CA HIS A 85 -3.61 -1.66 -13.56
C HIS A 85 -4.20 -2.94 -12.97
N LYS A 86 -3.83 -4.12 -13.52
CA LYS A 86 -4.25 -5.43 -13.00
C LYS A 86 -3.72 -5.68 -11.59
N ASP A 87 -2.43 -5.42 -11.34
CA ASP A 87 -1.80 -5.59 -10.04
C ASP A 87 -2.46 -4.68 -8.99
N VAL A 88 -2.76 -3.44 -9.36
CA VAL A 88 -3.45 -2.48 -8.49
C VAL A 88 -4.86 -2.93 -8.16
N ALA A 89 -5.63 -3.37 -9.15
CA ALA A 89 -7.00 -3.87 -8.93
C ALA A 89 -7.01 -5.10 -8.02
N MET A 90 -6.08 -6.03 -8.24
CA MET A 90 -5.90 -7.21 -7.39
C MET A 90 -5.50 -6.81 -5.96
N PHE A 91 -4.54 -5.91 -5.80
CA PHE A 91 -4.10 -5.40 -4.51
C PHE A 91 -5.25 -4.73 -3.74
N LYS A 92 -6.04 -3.88 -4.41
CA LYS A 92 -7.23 -3.24 -3.81
C LYS A 92 -8.20 -4.31 -3.28
N THR A 93 -8.50 -5.32 -4.07
CA THR A 93 -9.39 -6.42 -3.67
C THR A 93 -8.85 -7.18 -2.46
N GLN A 94 -7.54 -7.42 -2.40
CA GLN A 94 -6.89 -8.07 -1.26
C GLN A 94 -6.90 -7.18 -0.01
N CYS A 95 -6.65 -5.89 -0.17
CA CYS A 95 -6.70 -4.93 0.94
C CYS A 95 -8.10 -4.87 1.56
N LEU A 96 -9.15 -4.77 0.74
CA LEU A 96 -10.54 -4.74 1.22
C LEU A 96 -10.93 -6.00 2.00
N LYS A 97 -10.38 -7.15 1.64
CA LYS A 97 -10.63 -8.43 2.34
C LYS A 97 -9.80 -8.58 3.61
N SER A 98 -8.77 -7.78 3.81
CA SER A 98 -7.85 -7.92 4.94
C SER A 98 -8.28 -7.04 6.13
N PRO A 99 -8.70 -7.63 7.25
CA PRO A 99 -9.03 -6.85 8.46
C PRO A 99 -7.81 -6.17 9.08
N LYS A 100 -6.60 -6.55 8.68
CA LYS A 100 -5.35 -5.92 9.14
C LYS A 100 -5.04 -4.61 8.40
N LEU A 101 -5.57 -4.45 7.19
CA LEU A 101 -5.29 -3.28 6.35
C LEU A 101 -6.40 -2.22 6.41
N ARG A 102 -7.18 -2.18 7.50
CA ARG A 102 -8.31 -1.24 7.69
C ARG A 102 -7.89 0.22 7.51
N THR A 103 -6.77 0.62 8.12
CA THR A 103 -6.23 1.99 7.98
C THR A 103 -5.82 2.27 6.55
N TYR A 104 -5.14 1.32 5.92
CA TYR A 104 -4.77 1.42 4.52
C TYR A 104 -5.99 1.58 3.62
N ASN A 105 -7.03 0.80 3.85
CA ASN A 105 -8.30 0.88 3.12
C ASN A 105 -8.98 2.25 3.27
N SER A 106 -9.00 2.82 4.48
CA SER A 106 -9.57 4.14 4.71
C SER A 106 -8.79 5.26 4.00
N LEU A 107 -7.48 5.07 3.79
CA LEU A 107 -6.63 6.01 3.07
C LEU A 107 -6.79 5.93 1.55
N PHE A 108 -7.08 4.74 1.01
CA PHE A 108 -7.20 4.53 -0.44
C PHE A 108 -8.59 4.85 -0.98
N SER A 109 -9.64 4.77 -0.19
CA SER A 109 -11.01 4.97 -0.66
C SER A 109 -11.25 6.31 -1.35
N PRO A 110 -10.71 7.46 -0.89
CA PRO A 110 -10.92 8.74 -1.54
C PRO A 110 -9.91 9.11 -2.63
N PHE A 111 -8.78 8.38 -2.78
CA PHE A 111 -7.63 8.80 -3.62
C PHE A 111 -7.20 7.76 -4.66
N VAL A 112 -8.11 6.89 -5.02
CA VAL A 112 -7.80 5.61 -5.70
C VAL A 112 -7.35 5.72 -7.16
N ASP A 113 -7.52 6.86 -7.81
CA ASP A 113 -7.22 6.98 -9.25
C ASP A 113 -5.73 7.19 -9.58
N ASN A 114 -4.92 7.52 -8.59
CA ASN A 114 -3.49 7.62 -8.78
C ASN A 114 -2.78 6.68 -7.82
N CYS A 115 -2.23 5.58 -8.33
CA CYS A 115 -1.25 4.73 -7.62
C CYS A 115 -0.01 5.55 -7.27
N ILE A 116 -0.18 6.44 -6.32
CA ILE A 116 0.93 7.23 -5.80
C ILE A 116 1.70 6.29 -4.86
N SER A 117 2.92 5.95 -5.26
CA SER A 117 3.86 5.34 -4.32
C SER A 117 3.86 6.17 -3.06
N ASP A 118 3.87 5.51 -1.93
CA ASP A 118 3.96 6.17 -0.64
C ASP A 118 5.15 7.13 -0.62
N ASN A 119 4.87 8.39 -0.88
CA ASN A 119 5.89 9.43 -1.06
C ASN A 119 6.83 9.57 0.14
N TYR A 120 6.38 9.17 1.35
CA TYR A 120 7.22 9.20 2.56
C TYR A 120 8.37 8.20 2.51
N LEU A 121 8.27 7.10 1.76
CA LEU A 121 9.35 6.13 1.58
C LEU A 121 10.57 6.72 0.86
N ARG A 122 10.36 7.79 0.09
CA ARG A 122 11.42 8.51 -0.62
C ARG A 122 12.03 9.66 0.20
N LEU A 123 11.45 9.95 1.37
CA LEU A 123 11.98 10.99 2.26
C LEU A 123 13.18 10.45 3.05
N CYS A 124 14.16 11.32 3.24
CA CYS A 124 15.24 11.07 4.20
C CYS A 124 14.69 11.27 5.62
N LEU A 125 14.08 10.23 6.18
CA LEU A 125 13.53 10.21 7.53
C LEU A 125 14.39 9.32 8.43
N PRO A 126 14.55 9.66 9.72
CA PRO A 126 15.12 8.76 10.72
C PRO A 126 14.41 7.41 10.69
N PHE A 127 15.17 6.33 10.93
CA PHE A 127 14.62 4.97 10.86
C PHE A 127 13.38 4.78 11.72
N ILE A 128 13.42 5.26 12.98
CA ILE A 128 12.30 5.11 13.92
C ILE A 128 11.03 5.84 13.42
N VAL A 129 11.18 7.05 12.89
CA VAL A 129 10.07 7.85 12.32
C VAL A 129 9.46 7.12 11.13
N ARG A 130 10.29 6.62 10.21
CA ARG A 130 9.82 5.84 9.06
C ARG A 130 9.12 4.56 9.48
N LYS A 131 9.68 3.83 10.46
CA LYS A 131 9.09 2.61 11.03
C LYS A 131 7.69 2.90 11.59
N ARG A 132 7.54 3.95 12.40
CA ARG A 132 6.25 4.32 13.01
C ARG A 132 5.21 4.74 11.99
N LEU A 133 5.59 5.52 10.97
CA LEU A 133 4.71 5.86 9.85
C LEU A 133 4.25 4.62 9.07
N SER A 134 5.14 3.68 8.81
CA SER A 134 4.77 2.42 8.15
C SER A 134 3.81 1.61 9.02
N GLN A 135 4.07 1.53 10.32
CA GLN A 135 3.23 0.76 11.25
C GLN A 135 1.80 1.32 11.35
N ILE A 136 1.63 2.64 11.47
CA ILE A 136 0.29 3.23 11.54
C ILE A 136 -0.48 3.05 10.24
N ARG A 137 0.16 3.23 9.09
CA ARG A 137 -0.49 3.07 7.78
C ARG A 137 -0.92 1.64 7.50
N LEU A 138 -0.13 0.67 7.95
CA LEU A 138 -0.42 -0.75 7.79
C LEU A 138 -1.36 -1.31 8.88
N GLY A 139 -1.76 -0.49 9.87
CA GLY A 139 -2.61 -0.95 10.96
C GLY A 139 -1.93 -1.95 11.90
N VAL A 140 -0.60 -1.86 12.02
CA VAL A 140 0.22 -2.73 12.89
C VAL A 140 0.94 -1.96 13.99
N LEU A 141 0.50 -0.74 14.26
CA LEU A 141 0.96 0.00 15.41
C LEU A 141 0.52 -0.74 16.70
N PRO A 142 1.34 -0.86 17.76
CA PRO A 142 0.99 -1.61 18.95
C PRO A 142 -0.05 -0.87 19.82
N LEU A 143 -1.22 -0.66 19.23
CA LEU A 143 -2.45 -0.19 19.86
C LEU A 143 -3.32 -1.39 20.27
N ARG A 144 -4.29 -1.18 21.13
CA ARG A 144 -5.14 -2.27 21.61
C ARG A 144 -5.90 -2.99 20.50
N ILE A 145 -6.29 -2.27 19.48
CA ILE A 145 -6.91 -2.88 18.28
C ILE A 145 -6.04 -3.99 17.68
N GLU A 146 -4.72 -3.91 17.80
CA GLU A 146 -3.78 -4.90 17.30
C GLU A 146 -3.26 -5.82 18.42
N THR A 147 -2.85 -5.29 19.58
CA THR A 147 -2.28 -6.10 20.67
C THR A 147 -3.28 -7.07 21.29
N ASP A 148 -4.54 -6.67 21.45
CA ASP A 148 -5.57 -7.53 22.04
C ASP A 148 -6.04 -8.66 21.09
N ARG A 149 -5.62 -8.60 19.83
CA ARG A 149 -5.85 -9.69 18.85
C ARG A 149 -5.10 -10.97 19.24
N TYR A 150 -3.94 -10.83 19.90
CA TYR A 150 -3.04 -11.93 20.23
C TYR A 150 -3.15 -12.38 21.69
N GLN A 151 -4.11 -11.85 22.44
CA GLN A 151 -4.35 -12.30 23.80
C GLN A 151 -4.94 -13.71 23.85
N ARG A 152 -4.71 -14.43 24.95
CA ARG A 152 -5.26 -15.80 25.18
C ARG A 152 -6.79 -15.81 25.09
N VAL A 153 -7.43 -14.79 25.64
CA VAL A 153 -8.86 -14.58 25.53
C VAL A 153 -9.10 -13.62 24.35
N LYS A 154 -9.80 -14.09 23.33
CA LYS A 154 -10.12 -13.26 22.17
C LYS A 154 -11.06 -12.13 22.56
N VAL A 155 -10.63 -10.91 22.36
CA VAL A 155 -11.45 -9.71 22.53
C VAL A 155 -11.91 -9.24 21.14
N ASP A 156 -13.21 -9.02 20.98
CA ASP A 156 -13.75 -8.50 19.74
C ASP A 156 -13.21 -7.11 19.41
N ALA A 157 -13.06 -6.80 18.13
CA ALA A 157 -12.40 -5.55 17.70
C ALA A 157 -13.10 -4.30 18.26
N ASN A 158 -14.42 -4.31 18.35
CA ASN A 158 -15.25 -3.24 18.91
C ASN A 158 -15.19 -3.11 20.44
N GLN A 159 -14.53 -4.05 21.12
CA GLN A 159 -14.36 -4.07 22.59
C GLN A 159 -12.90 -3.76 23.00
N ARG A 160 -12.00 -3.48 22.06
CA ARG A 160 -10.60 -3.15 22.33
C ARG A 160 -10.44 -1.67 22.68
N TYR A 161 -11.07 -1.29 23.77
CA TYR A 161 -11.17 0.10 24.21
C TYR A 161 -9.83 0.70 24.63
N CYS A 162 -9.68 2.01 24.44
CA CYS A 162 -8.54 2.77 24.91
C CYS A 162 -8.47 2.73 26.45
N ARG A 163 -7.33 2.33 26.99
CA ARG A 163 -7.07 2.29 28.44
C ARG A 163 -6.16 3.42 28.91
N GLN A 164 -5.93 4.41 28.07
CA GLN A 164 -5.11 5.55 28.49
C GLN A 164 -5.81 6.33 29.59
N PRO A 165 -5.09 6.76 30.65
CA PRO A 165 -5.71 7.37 31.84
C PRO A 165 -6.68 8.51 31.54
N LYS A 166 -6.30 9.42 30.61
CA LYS A 166 -7.18 10.54 30.24
C LYS A 166 -8.40 10.15 29.39
N CYS A 167 -8.41 8.94 28.82
CA CYS A 167 -9.58 8.41 28.10
C CYS A 167 -10.52 7.62 29.03
N THR A 168 -9.99 7.04 30.13
CA THR A 168 -10.76 6.27 31.10
C THR A 168 -11.31 7.10 32.24
N ASN A 169 -10.64 8.21 32.61
CA ASN A 169 -11.10 9.14 33.63
C ASN A 169 -12.17 10.06 33.02
N ASN A 170 -13.40 9.56 33.00
CA ASN A 170 -14.55 10.39 32.64
C ASN A 170 -14.85 11.33 33.80
N ASP A 171 -15.10 12.60 33.50
CA ASP A 171 -15.68 13.54 34.44
C ASP A 171 -16.90 12.91 35.08
N VAL A 172 -16.93 12.98 36.44
CA VAL A 172 -17.95 12.38 37.32
C VAL A 172 -19.38 12.85 36.98
N SER A 173 -19.54 13.80 36.03
CA SER A 173 -20.78 14.46 35.71
C SER A 173 -21.63 13.78 34.61
N THR A 174 -21.09 12.81 33.87
CA THR A 174 -21.88 12.15 32.81
C THR A 174 -22.10 10.67 33.09
N THR A 175 -23.36 10.28 33.16
CA THR A 175 -23.86 8.93 33.47
C THR A 175 -23.56 7.90 32.38
N VAL A 176 -23.07 8.29 31.22
CA VAL A 176 -22.80 7.39 30.10
C VAL A 176 -21.29 7.34 29.81
N LYS A 177 -20.65 6.24 30.17
CA LYS A 177 -19.26 5.97 29.80
C LYS A 177 -19.21 5.54 28.33
N THR A 178 -18.80 6.44 27.43
CA THR A 178 -18.49 6.09 26.05
C THR A 178 -17.04 5.60 25.98
N PHE A 179 -16.87 4.30 25.76
CA PHE A 179 -15.56 3.73 25.55
C PHE A 179 -15.22 3.73 24.05
N GLU A 180 -14.17 4.41 23.66
CA GLU A 180 -13.70 4.43 22.28
C GLU A 180 -12.66 3.34 22.04
N VAL A 181 -12.76 2.68 20.88
CA VAL A 181 -11.78 1.67 20.48
C VAL A 181 -10.43 2.33 20.24
N GLU A 182 -9.35 1.77 20.78
CA GLU A 182 -8.00 2.28 20.56
C GLU A 182 -7.46 1.78 19.22
N ASP A 183 -7.92 2.39 18.13
CA ASP A 183 -7.42 2.22 16.78
C ASP A 183 -6.51 3.38 16.35
N GLU A 184 -6.04 3.35 15.12
CA GLU A 184 -5.15 4.36 14.54
C GLU A 184 -5.82 5.73 14.43
N PHE A 185 -7.13 5.75 14.15
CA PHE A 185 -7.91 6.98 14.06
C PHE A 185 -8.06 7.63 15.43
N HIS A 186 -8.53 6.87 16.43
CA HIS A 186 -8.62 7.35 17.81
C HIS A 186 -7.25 7.86 18.30
N PHE A 187 -6.19 7.07 18.13
CA PHE A 187 -4.84 7.43 18.57
C PHE A 187 -4.36 8.76 17.96
N LEU A 188 -4.50 8.92 16.65
CA LEU A 188 -3.91 10.06 15.95
C LEU A 188 -4.74 11.34 16.11
N VAL A 189 -6.08 11.23 16.18
CA VAL A 189 -6.99 12.38 16.10
C VAL A 189 -7.76 12.64 17.39
N GLN A 190 -8.18 11.61 18.12
CA GLN A 190 -9.18 11.76 19.18
C GLN A 190 -8.66 11.54 20.59
N CYS A 191 -7.61 10.69 20.78
CA CYS A 191 -7.16 10.26 22.09
C CYS A 191 -6.75 11.44 22.99
N LYS A 192 -7.48 11.67 24.06
CA LYS A 192 -7.25 12.77 25.03
C LYS A 192 -5.87 12.68 25.71
N GLN A 193 -5.30 11.48 25.81
CA GLN A 193 -3.97 11.29 26.39
C GLN A 193 -2.89 12.09 25.66
N TYR A 194 -3.04 12.25 24.34
CA TYR A 194 -2.05 12.86 23.48
C TYR A 194 -2.45 14.26 22.98
N ASP A 195 -3.45 14.90 23.59
CA ASP A 195 -3.92 16.24 23.18
C ASP A 195 -2.83 17.30 23.18
N HIS A 196 -1.93 17.25 24.15
CA HIS A 196 -0.83 18.22 24.24
C HIS A 196 0.15 18.07 23.06
N LEU A 197 0.51 16.83 22.68
CA LEU A 197 1.37 16.56 21.52
C LEU A 197 0.65 16.90 20.22
N ARG A 198 -0.65 16.61 20.15
CA ARG A 198 -1.48 16.90 18.97
C ARG A 198 -1.62 18.39 18.72
N ARG A 199 -1.78 19.21 19.77
CA ARG A 199 -1.78 20.67 19.66
C ARG A 199 -0.47 21.19 19.06
N VAL A 200 0.67 20.67 19.51
CA VAL A 200 1.98 21.00 18.94
C VAL A 200 2.05 20.57 17.47
N LEU A 201 1.66 19.35 17.15
CA LEU A 201 1.61 18.87 15.76
C LEU A 201 0.77 19.81 14.88
N PHE A 202 -0.44 20.15 15.30
CA PHE A 202 -1.36 20.97 14.50
C PHE A 202 -0.85 22.40 14.33
N SER A 203 -0.26 23.00 15.38
CA SER A 203 0.36 24.33 15.26
C SER A 203 1.54 24.37 14.28
N LEU A 204 2.30 23.28 14.17
CA LEU A 204 3.42 23.16 13.22
C LEU A 204 2.97 22.95 11.77
N LEU A 205 1.74 22.49 11.56
CA LEU A 205 1.20 22.33 10.20
C LEU A 205 0.96 23.68 9.50
N SER A 206 0.66 24.72 10.26
CA SER A 206 0.43 26.09 9.78
C SER A 206 -0.45 26.17 8.52
N CYS A 207 -1.48 25.32 8.43
CA CYS A 207 -2.32 25.16 7.25
C CYS A 207 -3.78 25.48 7.59
N PRO A 208 -4.30 26.66 7.20
CA PRO A 208 -5.69 27.04 7.50
C PRO A 208 -6.73 26.05 6.95
N GLU A 209 -6.42 25.41 5.83
CA GLU A 209 -7.30 24.38 5.24
C GLU A 209 -7.44 23.16 6.15
N PHE A 210 -6.37 22.80 6.90
CA PHE A 210 -6.38 21.68 7.80
C PHE A 210 -7.35 21.87 8.97
N ASP A 211 -7.45 23.10 9.51
CA ASP A 211 -8.30 23.42 10.66
C ASP A 211 -9.78 23.27 10.33
N GLN A 212 -10.16 23.51 9.05
CA GLN A 212 -11.52 23.37 8.56
C GLN A 212 -11.93 21.93 8.26
N LEU A 213 -10.99 20.98 8.26
CA LEU A 213 -11.29 19.58 7.98
C LEU A 213 -12.02 18.93 9.17
N ASN A 214 -12.95 18.04 8.87
CA ASN A 214 -13.47 17.12 9.87
C ASN A 214 -12.39 16.09 10.28
N ASP A 215 -12.61 15.38 11.36
CA ASP A 215 -11.63 14.45 11.95
C ASP A 215 -11.20 13.36 10.97
N GLN A 216 -12.12 12.81 10.18
CA GLN A 216 -11.78 11.78 9.17
C GLN A 216 -10.87 12.33 8.09
N ASN A 217 -11.14 13.54 7.63
CA ASN A 217 -10.30 14.21 6.63
C ASN A 217 -8.96 14.65 7.22
N LYS A 218 -8.91 15.07 8.49
CA LYS A 218 -7.65 15.31 9.22
C LYS A 218 -6.79 14.05 9.28
N PHE A 219 -7.38 12.92 9.62
CA PHE A 219 -6.69 11.64 9.63
C PHE A 219 -6.09 11.28 8.27
N CYS A 220 -6.91 11.39 7.20
CA CYS A 220 -6.44 11.14 5.84
C CYS A 220 -5.31 12.11 5.45
N TYR A 221 -5.46 13.40 5.74
CA TYR A 221 -4.45 14.43 5.45
C TYR A 221 -3.11 14.09 6.10
N LEU A 222 -3.12 13.79 7.41
CA LEU A 222 -1.92 13.49 8.19
C LEU A 222 -1.17 12.27 7.63
N LEU A 223 -1.88 11.27 7.15
CA LEU A 223 -1.26 10.04 6.66
C LEU A 223 -0.93 10.04 5.16
N THR A 224 -1.47 10.97 4.36
CA THR A 224 -1.25 10.96 2.92
C THR A 224 -0.32 12.06 2.43
N ARG A 225 -0.23 13.20 3.12
CA ARG A 225 0.56 14.34 2.66
C ARG A 225 2.04 14.18 2.95
N LYS A 226 2.87 14.34 1.92
CA LYS A 226 4.33 14.16 2.00
C LYS A 226 5.00 15.14 2.97
N HIS A 227 4.62 16.41 2.93
CA HIS A 227 5.26 17.48 3.70
C HIS A 227 5.03 17.34 5.21
N VAL A 228 3.95 16.69 5.64
CA VAL A 228 3.65 16.47 7.06
C VAL A 228 4.21 15.14 7.60
N ALA A 229 4.69 14.26 6.75
CA ALA A 229 5.10 12.90 7.14
C ALA A 229 6.14 12.89 8.26
N ARG A 230 7.11 13.82 8.26
CA ARG A 230 8.11 13.91 9.31
C ARG A 230 7.49 14.30 10.66
N LEU A 231 6.60 15.29 10.66
CA LEU A 231 5.92 15.77 11.87
C LEU A 231 5.02 14.70 12.48
N VAL A 232 4.23 14.04 11.63
CA VAL A 232 3.35 12.93 12.06
C VAL A 232 4.18 11.76 12.61
N GLY A 233 5.24 11.39 11.93
CA GLY A 233 6.10 10.31 12.41
C GLY A 233 6.77 10.64 13.73
N GLN A 234 7.21 11.89 13.95
CA GLN A 234 7.76 12.35 15.21
C GLN A 234 6.69 12.35 16.31
N PHE A 235 5.49 12.87 16.05
CA PHE A 235 4.36 12.77 16.99
C PHE A 235 4.13 11.34 17.47
N ILE A 236 4.17 10.35 16.55
CA ILE A 236 3.96 8.95 16.92
C ILE A 236 5.09 8.45 17.84
N VAL A 237 6.34 8.81 17.55
CA VAL A 237 7.49 8.47 18.40
C VAL A 237 7.28 9.06 19.79
N ASP A 238 7.06 10.37 19.88
CA ASP A 238 6.89 11.09 21.16
C ASP A 238 5.70 10.54 21.97
N ALA A 239 4.60 10.21 21.30
CA ALA A 239 3.41 9.63 21.93
C ALA A 239 3.70 8.24 22.53
N PHE A 240 4.51 7.42 21.86
CA PHE A 240 4.90 6.10 22.40
C PHE A 240 5.93 6.19 23.52
N ASP A 241 6.85 7.15 23.45
CA ASP A 241 7.86 7.38 24.50
C ASP A 241 7.18 7.90 25.79
N ASN A 242 6.09 8.65 25.66
CA ASN A 242 5.29 9.17 26.78
C ASN A 242 4.09 8.28 27.15
N ARG A 243 3.96 7.09 26.54
CA ARG A 243 2.86 6.18 26.83
C ARG A 243 3.05 5.51 28.18
N PRO A 244 2.08 5.64 29.12
CA PRO A 244 2.13 4.91 30.37
C PRO A 244 2.21 3.41 30.09
N VAL A 245 3.15 2.74 30.75
CA VAL A 245 3.24 1.27 30.67
C VAL A 245 1.97 0.73 31.34
N SER A 246 1.09 0.12 30.55
CA SER A 246 -0.06 -0.59 31.11
C SER A 246 0.47 -1.83 31.85
N MET A 247 0.46 -1.76 33.18
CA MET A 247 0.66 -2.92 34.05
C MET A 247 -0.48 -3.94 33.84
#